data_606fd64774b92e7baf31d65c849b5bc6
#
_entry.id   606fd64774b92e7baf31d65c849b5bc6
#
_cell.length_a   1.000
_cell.length_b   1.000
_cell.length_c   1.000
_cell.angle_alpha   90.00
_cell.angle_beta   90.00
_cell.angle_gamma   90.00
#
_symmetry.space_group_name_H-M   'P 1'
#
loop_
_entity.id
_entity.type
_entity.pdbx_description
1 polymer ?
#
loop_
_entity_poly.entity_id
_entity_poly.type
_entity_poly.pdbx_seq_one_letter_code
_entity_poly.pdbx_strand_id
1 'polypeptide(L)'
;MVIKELKERVLPPLDDDLAKAASEFDTLADLRADIEGRLRAQIDDEIEGLFRAAAIDELVRASNFMAAGPLVEARTRELLNGLARSLQARGIDANSYLQLTGQTPEVLEQRLRGEASMSVARELVLEAVADQLGIVVTDDEIREELRTAGESDKDIEEFVEQGGADRVRDDIRLKKALDRIAAEVKPIAPELHEARESIWTPEKEPAADAPKLWTPGSKE
;
A
#
# COMPACT_ATOMS: atom_id res chain seq x y z
N MET A 1 15.29 -38.13 -28.77
CA MET A 1 15.96 -37.02 -28.03
C MET A 1 17.27 -37.56 -27.53
N VAL A 2 18.41 -36.92 -27.86
CA VAL A 2 19.76 -37.40 -27.42
C VAL A 2 20.33 -36.28 -26.51
N ILE A 3 20.56 -36.65 -25.27
CA ILE A 3 21.22 -35.75 -24.31
C ILE A 3 22.70 -35.73 -24.68
N LYS A 4 23.23 -34.56 -25.09
CA LYS A 4 24.64 -34.41 -25.49
C LYS A 4 25.59 -34.11 -24.31
N GLU A 5 25.07 -33.47 -23.29
CA GLU A 5 25.86 -33.06 -22.11
C GLU A 5 24.96 -32.94 -20.91
N LEU A 6 25.40 -33.39 -19.76
CA LEU A 6 24.79 -33.17 -18.45
C LEU A 6 25.81 -32.46 -17.57
N LYS A 7 25.46 -31.24 -17.09
CA LYS A 7 26.34 -30.48 -16.18
C LYS A 7 25.70 -30.40 -14.81
N GLU A 8 26.48 -30.72 -13.80
CA GLU A 8 26.15 -30.54 -12.41
C GLU A 8 26.61 -29.16 -11.94
N ARG A 9 25.78 -28.43 -11.22
CA ARG A 9 26.14 -27.14 -10.64
C ARG A 9 26.75 -27.41 -9.25
N VAL A 10 28.07 -27.35 -9.17
CA VAL A 10 28.79 -27.42 -7.89
C VAL A 10 28.80 -26.01 -7.29
N LEU A 11 28.20 -25.87 -6.11
CA LEU A 11 28.23 -24.60 -5.36
C LEU A 11 29.53 -24.56 -4.52
N PRO A 12 30.17 -23.37 -4.42
CA PRO A 12 31.32 -23.19 -3.55
C PRO A 12 30.89 -23.37 -2.08
N PRO A 13 31.86 -23.76 -1.20
CA PRO A 13 31.60 -23.84 0.23
C PRO A 13 31.23 -22.45 0.80
N LEU A 14 30.44 -22.43 1.88
CA LEU A 14 30.06 -21.23 2.59
C LEU A 14 31.18 -20.86 3.60
N ASP A 15 32.21 -20.21 3.11
CA ASP A 15 33.38 -19.78 3.86
C ASP A 15 33.79 -18.34 3.58
N ASP A 16 34.86 -17.87 4.18
CA ASP A 16 35.37 -16.52 4.02
C ASP A 16 35.86 -16.23 2.58
N ASP A 17 36.31 -17.26 1.85
CA ASP A 17 36.72 -17.09 0.45
C ASP A 17 35.50 -16.78 -0.42
N LEU A 18 34.33 -17.36 -0.13
CA LEU A 18 33.06 -16.99 -0.79
C LEU A 18 32.69 -15.53 -0.48
N ALA A 19 32.83 -15.11 0.78
CA ALA A 19 32.51 -13.72 1.15
C ALA A 19 33.36 -12.71 0.38
N LYS A 20 34.68 -12.94 0.30
CA LYS A 20 35.61 -12.10 -0.48
C LYS A 20 35.33 -12.11 -1.99
N ALA A 21 34.91 -13.25 -2.52
CA ALA A 21 34.63 -13.38 -3.94
C ALA A 21 33.28 -12.76 -4.38
N ALA A 22 32.27 -12.76 -3.49
CA ALA A 22 30.90 -12.36 -3.79
C ALA A 22 30.51 -10.98 -3.24
N SER A 23 31.33 -10.37 -2.36
CA SER A 23 31.02 -9.12 -1.67
C SER A 23 32.28 -8.33 -1.32
N GLU A 24 32.12 -7.20 -0.66
CA GLU A 24 33.21 -6.38 -0.11
C GLU A 24 33.67 -6.79 1.29
N PHE A 25 33.08 -7.85 1.87
CA PHE A 25 33.37 -8.31 3.22
C PHE A 25 34.48 -9.36 3.23
N ASP A 26 35.36 -9.29 4.23
CA ASP A 26 36.48 -10.24 4.41
C ASP A 26 36.06 -11.56 5.05
N THR A 27 34.95 -11.58 5.80
CA THR A 27 34.46 -12.78 6.48
C THR A 27 33.02 -13.11 6.15
N LEU A 28 32.70 -14.39 6.18
CA LEU A 28 31.34 -14.87 6.02
C LEU A 28 30.40 -14.36 7.14
N ALA A 29 30.93 -14.12 8.33
CA ALA A 29 30.18 -13.57 9.46
C ALA A 29 29.75 -12.15 9.20
N ASP A 30 30.62 -11.29 8.66
CA ASP A 30 30.31 -9.91 8.32
C ASP A 30 29.29 -9.84 7.17
N LEU A 31 29.47 -10.66 6.14
CA LEU A 31 28.50 -10.76 5.04
C LEU A 31 27.11 -11.18 5.54
N ARG A 32 27.03 -12.14 6.45
CA ARG A 32 25.76 -12.56 7.06
C ARG A 32 25.12 -11.46 7.89
N ALA A 33 25.93 -10.76 8.69
CA ALA A 33 25.43 -9.65 9.52
C ALA A 33 24.87 -8.50 8.66
N ASP A 34 25.53 -8.17 7.55
CA ASP A 34 25.06 -7.16 6.61
C ASP A 34 23.75 -7.59 5.95
N ILE A 35 23.68 -8.82 5.43
CA ILE A 35 22.44 -9.35 4.82
C ILE A 35 21.29 -9.37 5.84
N GLU A 36 21.56 -9.82 7.06
CA GLU A 36 20.56 -9.84 8.14
C GLU A 36 20.09 -8.43 8.48
N GLY A 37 20.99 -7.45 8.56
CA GLY A 37 20.67 -6.06 8.80
C GLY A 37 19.78 -5.47 7.69
N ARG A 38 20.13 -5.71 6.43
CA ARG A 38 19.33 -5.25 5.28
C ARG A 38 17.94 -5.90 5.23
N LEU A 39 17.86 -7.21 5.49
CA LEU A 39 16.57 -7.91 5.52
C LEU A 39 15.69 -7.43 6.67
N ARG A 40 16.27 -7.17 7.85
CA ARG A 40 15.52 -6.59 8.97
C ARG A 40 15.00 -5.20 8.63
N ALA A 41 15.83 -4.32 8.11
CA ALA A 41 15.40 -2.99 7.69
C ALA A 41 14.27 -3.05 6.66
N GLN A 42 14.37 -3.93 5.67
CA GLN A 42 13.33 -4.13 4.66
C GLN A 42 12.01 -4.63 5.28
N ILE A 43 12.08 -5.57 6.23
CA ILE A 43 10.90 -6.07 6.93
C ILE A 43 10.27 -4.98 7.79
N ASP A 44 11.08 -4.20 8.50
CA ASP A 44 10.61 -3.11 9.35
C ASP A 44 9.90 -2.02 8.51
N ASP A 45 10.45 -1.65 7.35
CA ASP A 45 9.83 -0.72 6.40
C ASP A 45 8.49 -1.28 5.84
N GLU A 46 8.45 -2.57 5.53
CA GLU A 46 7.22 -3.23 5.05
C GLU A 46 6.13 -3.24 6.13
N ILE A 47 6.50 -3.59 7.37
CA ILE A 47 5.57 -3.58 8.52
C ILE A 47 5.04 -2.17 8.76
N GLU A 48 5.90 -1.15 8.72
CA GLU A 48 5.49 0.24 8.89
C GLU A 48 4.54 0.69 7.77
N GLY A 49 4.82 0.32 6.52
CA GLY A 49 3.94 0.59 5.38
C GLY A 49 2.56 -0.06 5.53
N LEU A 50 2.52 -1.34 5.93
CA LEU A 50 1.28 -2.06 6.19
C LEU A 50 0.49 -1.45 7.36
N PHE A 51 1.17 -1.05 8.42
CA PHE A 51 0.55 -0.40 9.57
C PHE A 51 -0.09 0.93 9.19
N ARG A 52 0.61 1.78 8.43
CA ARG A 52 0.09 3.05 7.92
C ARG A 52 -1.15 2.84 7.03
N ALA A 53 -1.09 1.85 6.13
CA ALA A 53 -2.23 1.50 5.28
C ALA A 53 -3.44 1.03 6.11
N ALA A 54 -3.22 0.19 7.11
CA ALA A 54 -4.28 -0.27 8.01
C ALA A 54 -4.87 0.87 8.85
N ALA A 55 -4.04 1.79 9.33
CA ALA A 55 -4.48 2.93 10.14
C ALA A 55 -5.42 3.85 9.35
N ILE A 56 -5.09 4.17 8.08
CA ILE A 56 -5.97 4.98 7.24
C ILE A 56 -7.25 4.24 6.87
N ASP A 57 -7.21 2.93 6.62
CA ASP A 57 -8.38 2.14 6.31
C ASP A 57 -9.36 2.09 7.49
N GLU A 58 -8.86 1.95 8.72
CA GLU A 58 -9.68 2.04 9.93
C GLU A 58 -10.29 3.42 10.11
N LEU A 59 -9.55 4.48 9.82
CA LEU A 59 -10.08 5.83 9.89
C LEU A 59 -11.18 6.08 8.86
N VAL A 60 -11.00 5.61 7.62
CA VAL A 60 -12.04 5.67 6.56
C VAL A 60 -13.28 4.89 7.01
N ARG A 61 -13.11 3.70 7.58
CA ARG A 61 -14.21 2.89 8.10
C ARG A 61 -14.96 3.60 9.23
N ALA A 62 -14.22 4.17 10.18
CA ALA A 62 -14.78 4.91 11.32
C ALA A 62 -15.52 6.18 10.90
N SER A 63 -15.13 6.80 9.78
CA SER A 63 -15.79 8.00 9.26
C SER A 63 -17.14 7.71 8.59
N ASN A 64 -17.47 6.44 8.32
CA ASN A 64 -18.64 6.02 7.53
C ASN A 64 -18.74 6.73 6.17
N PHE A 65 -17.60 7.14 5.62
CA PHE A 65 -17.54 7.87 4.36
C PHE A 65 -17.33 6.92 3.19
N MET A 66 -18.17 7.04 2.17
CA MET A 66 -18.02 6.33 0.89
C MET A 66 -17.87 7.35 -0.23
N ALA A 67 -16.73 7.30 -0.92
CA ALA A 67 -16.52 8.14 -2.08
C ALA A 67 -17.34 7.65 -3.27
N ALA A 68 -17.94 8.60 -4.00
CA ALA A 68 -18.71 8.34 -5.20
C ALA A 68 -18.65 9.55 -6.17
N GLY A 69 -19.17 9.36 -7.39
CA GLY A 69 -19.30 10.43 -8.37
C GLY A 69 -18.03 10.67 -9.21
N PRO A 70 -17.84 11.89 -9.75
CA PRO A 70 -16.85 12.16 -10.79
C PRO A 70 -15.40 11.84 -10.42
N LEU A 71 -15.01 12.01 -9.16
CA LEU A 71 -13.65 11.69 -8.69
C LEU A 71 -13.38 10.19 -8.79
N VAL A 72 -14.34 9.37 -8.36
CA VAL A 72 -14.21 7.90 -8.47
C VAL A 72 -14.18 7.47 -9.93
N GLU A 73 -14.98 8.09 -10.80
CA GLU A 73 -14.96 7.79 -12.23
C GLU A 73 -13.63 8.17 -12.90
N ALA A 74 -13.05 9.31 -12.51
CA ALA A 74 -11.73 9.73 -12.97
C ALA A 74 -10.65 8.73 -12.52
N ARG A 75 -10.63 8.37 -11.25
CA ARG A 75 -9.69 7.40 -10.68
C ARG A 75 -9.86 6.02 -11.30
N THR A 76 -11.08 5.58 -11.56
CA THR A 76 -11.34 4.29 -12.25
C THR A 76 -10.71 4.28 -13.65
N ARG A 77 -10.83 5.38 -14.41
CA ARG A 77 -10.20 5.51 -15.72
C ARG A 77 -8.67 5.51 -15.63
N GLU A 78 -8.10 6.15 -14.62
CA GLU A 78 -6.65 6.12 -14.37
C GLU A 78 -6.16 4.69 -14.09
N LEU A 79 -6.87 3.93 -13.24
CA LEU A 79 -6.54 2.54 -12.94
C LEU A 79 -6.64 1.65 -14.18
N LEU A 80 -7.69 1.80 -15.00
CA LEU A 80 -7.83 1.09 -16.27
C LEU A 80 -6.67 1.40 -17.23
N ASN A 81 -6.32 2.67 -17.38
CA ASN A 81 -5.20 3.08 -18.23
C ASN A 81 -3.85 2.59 -17.69
N GLY A 82 -3.67 2.58 -16.37
CA GLY A 82 -2.49 2.03 -15.71
C GLY A 82 -2.34 0.52 -15.96
N LEU A 83 -3.44 -0.22 -15.80
CA LEU A 83 -3.48 -1.65 -16.09
C LEU A 83 -3.16 -1.92 -17.58
N ALA A 84 -3.79 -1.18 -18.50
CA ALA A 84 -3.54 -1.36 -19.94
C ALA A 84 -2.06 -1.12 -20.29
N ARG A 85 -1.43 -0.08 -19.75
CA ARG A 85 0.00 0.19 -19.94
C ARG A 85 0.88 -0.91 -19.36
N SER A 86 0.55 -1.42 -18.18
CA SER A 86 1.29 -2.51 -17.54
C SER A 86 1.21 -3.82 -18.34
N LEU A 87 0.04 -4.14 -18.87
CA LEU A 87 -0.15 -5.31 -19.73
C LEU A 87 0.62 -5.16 -21.05
N GLN A 88 0.53 -4.01 -21.68
CA GLN A 88 1.25 -3.72 -22.92
C GLN A 88 2.78 -3.83 -22.74
N ALA A 89 3.32 -3.32 -21.62
CA ALA A 89 4.74 -3.43 -21.31
C ALA A 89 5.21 -4.89 -21.15
N ARG A 90 4.30 -5.79 -20.77
CA ARG A 90 4.55 -7.24 -20.66
C ARG A 90 4.20 -8.02 -21.92
N GLY A 91 3.74 -7.37 -22.99
CA GLY A 91 3.32 -8.01 -24.23
C GLY A 91 2.01 -8.80 -24.11
N ILE A 92 1.18 -8.49 -23.10
CA ILE A 92 -0.10 -9.15 -22.86
C ILE A 92 -1.21 -8.25 -23.40
N ASP A 93 -2.05 -8.76 -24.30
CA ASP A 93 -3.24 -8.03 -24.73
C ASP A 93 -4.40 -8.17 -23.71
N ALA A 94 -5.33 -7.22 -23.74
CA ALA A 94 -6.42 -7.15 -22.78
C ALA A 94 -7.35 -8.39 -22.84
N ASN A 95 -7.59 -8.95 -24.02
CA ASN A 95 -8.45 -10.13 -24.16
C ASN A 95 -7.79 -11.37 -23.56
N SER A 96 -6.49 -11.56 -23.81
CA SER A 96 -5.70 -12.63 -23.19
C SER A 96 -5.69 -12.51 -21.67
N TYR A 97 -5.57 -11.29 -21.14
CA TYR A 97 -5.66 -11.05 -19.69
C TYR A 97 -7.03 -11.46 -19.13
N LEU A 98 -8.12 -11.03 -19.75
CA LEU A 98 -9.47 -11.39 -19.32
C LEU A 98 -9.73 -12.90 -19.39
N GLN A 99 -9.25 -13.57 -20.44
CA GLN A 99 -9.35 -15.03 -20.56
C GLN A 99 -8.55 -15.77 -19.49
N LEU A 100 -7.33 -15.34 -19.21
CA LEU A 100 -6.45 -15.92 -18.18
C LEU A 100 -7.02 -15.76 -16.77
N THR A 101 -7.64 -14.60 -16.49
CA THR A 101 -8.23 -14.31 -15.18
C THR A 101 -9.68 -14.80 -15.03
N GLY A 102 -10.31 -15.23 -16.12
CA GLY A 102 -11.72 -15.65 -16.13
C GLY A 102 -12.70 -14.50 -15.85
N GLN A 103 -12.27 -13.25 -16.03
CA GLN A 103 -13.08 -12.06 -15.76
C GLN A 103 -13.72 -11.53 -17.04
N THR A 104 -14.92 -10.94 -16.89
CA THR A 104 -15.50 -10.11 -17.95
C THR A 104 -15.05 -8.66 -17.81
N PRO A 105 -15.12 -7.85 -18.90
CA PRO A 105 -14.80 -6.42 -18.82
C PRO A 105 -15.58 -5.68 -17.72
N GLU A 106 -16.86 -6.02 -17.54
CA GLU A 106 -17.75 -5.40 -16.56
C GLU A 106 -17.32 -5.74 -15.13
N VAL A 107 -16.92 -7.00 -14.87
CA VAL A 107 -16.42 -7.43 -13.55
C VAL A 107 -15.09 -6.75 -13.24
N LEU A 108 -14.21 -6.63 -14.23
CA LEU A 108 -12.95 -5.89 -14.09
C LEU A 108 -13.20 -4.41 -13.77
N GLU A 109 -14.09 -3.75 -14.50
CA GLU A 109 -14.45 -2.36 -14.28
C GLU A 109 -15.05 -2.15 -12.88
N GLN A 110 -15.96 -3.03 -12.46
CA GLN A 110 -16.58 -2.97 -11.13
C GLN A 110 -15.55 -3.13 -10.01
N ARG A 111 -14.59 -4.04 -10.15
CA ARG A 111 -13.49 -4.21 -9.22
C ARG A 111 -12.63 -2.94 -9.13
N LEU A 112 -12.19 -2.41 -10.27
CA LEU A 112 -11.38 -1.19 -10.31
C LEU A 112 -12.15 0.03 -9.79
N ARG A 113 -13.47 0.09 -9.97
CA ARG A 113 -14.32 1.13 -9.40
C ARG A 113 -14.38 1.02 -7.87
N GLY A 114 -14.41 -0.18 -7.31
CA GLY A 114 -14.29 -0.41 -5.86
C GLY A 114 -12.95 0.07 -5.32
N GLU A 115 -11.85 -0.30 -5.98
CA GLU A 115 -10.50 0.15 -5.64
C GLU A 115 -10.37 1.69 -5.74
N ALA A 116 -10.93 2.29 -6.79
CA ALA A 116 -10.99 3.75 -6.98
C ALA A 116 -11.75 4.45 -5.86
N SER A 117 -12.91 3.91 -5.46
CA SER A 117 -13.73 4.46 -4.37
C SER A 117 -12.95 4.47 -3.05
N MET A 118 -12.25 3.38 -2.71
CA MET A 118 -11.41 3.33 -1.51
C MET A 118 -10.22 4.29 -1.59
N SER A 119 -9.55 4.37 -2.76
CA SER A 119 -8.44 5.29 -2.97
C SER A 119 -8.86 6.75 -2.77
N VAL A 120 -9.97 7.15 -3.38
CA VAL A 120 -10.52 8.51 -3.23
C VAL A 120 -10.99 8.77 -1.79
N ALA A 121 -11.59 7.78 -1.13
CA ALA A 121 -11.99 7.92 0.26
C ALA A 121 -10.79 8.16 1.20
N ARG A 122 -9.69 7.42 1.02
CA ARG A 122 -8.46 7.65 1.78
C ARG A 122 -7.90 9.05 1.58
N GLU A 123 -7.83 9.51 0.34
CA GLU A 123 -7.34 10.84 -0.03
C GLU A 123 -8.17 11.94 0.64
N LEU A 124 -9.49 11.90 0.49
CA LEU A 124 -10.40 12.89 1.07
C LEU A 124 -10.42 12.90 2.61
N VAL A 125 -10.28 11.72 3.24
CA VAL A 125 -10.17 11.62 4.70
C VAL A 125 -8.84 12.19 5.18
N LEU A 126 -7.72 11.92 4.48
CA LEU A 126 -6.43 12.52 4.80
C LEU A 126 -6.42 14.03 4.61
N GLU A 127 -7.06 14.55 3.56
CA GLU A 127 -7.24 16.00 3.36
C GLU A 127 -8.00 16.62 4.53
N ALA A 128 -9.12 16.01 4.92
CA ALA A 128 -9.91 16.50 6.06
C ALA A 128 -9.12 16.49 7.37
N VAL A 129 -8.30 15.46 7.62
CA VAL A 129 -7.40 15.40 8.77
C VAL A 129 -6.33 16.49 8.69
N ALA A 130 -5.72 16.68 7.52
CA ALA A 130 -4.71 17.71 7.32
C ALA A 130 -5.27 19.13 7.57
N ASP A 131 -6.52 19.38 7.13
CA ASP A 131 -7.25 20.61 7.39
C ASP A 131 -7.54 20.80 8.87
N GLN A 132 -8.08 19.78 9.53
CA GLN A 132 -8.44 19.83 10.95
C GLN A 132 -7.22 20.03 11.85
N LEU A 133 -6.08 19.44 11.51
CA LEU A 133 -4.83 19.58 12.24
C LEU A 133 -4.05 20.84 11.85
N GLY A 134 -4.49 21.59 10.85
CA GLY A 134 -3.81 22.78 10.36
C GLY A 134 -2.41 22.48 9.81
N ILE A 135 -2.23 21.35 9.15
CA ILE A 135 -0.93 20.96 8.60
C ILE A 135 -0.55 21.89 7.45
N VAL A 136 0.59 22.56 7.64
CA VAL A 136 1.18 23.45 6.63
C VAL A 136 2.47 22.83 6.12
N VAL A 137 2.73 23.04 4.84
CA VAL A 137 3.98 22.63 4.16
C VAL A 137 4.69 23.89 3.68
N THR A 138 5.95 24.02 4.05
CA THR A 138 6.81 25.14 3.64
C THR A 138 7.47 24.87 2.29
N ASP A 139 7.89 25.92 1.62
CA ASP A 139 8.63 25.78 0.36
C ASP A 139 9.99 25.08 0.54
N ASP A 140 10.59 25.19 1.72
CA ASP A 140 11.85 24.49 2.02
C ASP A 140 11.63 22.98 2.14
N GLU A 141 10.49 22.53 2.68
CA GLU A 141 10.14 21.12 2.72
C GLU A 141 9.89 20.56 1.32
N ILE A 142 9.30 21.33 0.44
CA ILE A 142 9.11 20.93 -0.98
C ILE A 142 10.48 20.73 -1.65
N ARG A 143 11.41 21.68 -1.47
CA ARG A 143 12.75 21.56 -2.03
C ARG A 143 13.50 20.35 -1.47
N GLU A 144 13.37 20.08 -0.19
CA GLU A 144 14.04 18.95 0.46
C GLU A 144 13.48 17.59 -0.04
N GLU A 145 12.15 17.47 -0.21
CA GLU A 145 11.54 16.26 -0.77
C GLU A 145 12.02 16.03 -2.21
N LEU A 146 12.11 17.07 -3.05
CA LEU A 146 12.60 16.96 -4.41
C LEU A 146 14.11 16.61 -4.47
N ARG A 147 14.94 17.16 -3.55
CA ARG A 147 16.34 16.74 -3.42
C ARG A 147 16.48 15.27 -3.02
N THR A 148 15.65 14.82 -2.11
CA THR A 148 15.63 13.42 -1.68
C THR A 148 15.21 12.48 -2.82
N ALA A 149 14.36 12.96 -3.73
CA ALA A 149 14.01 12.26 -4.96
C ALA A 149 15.14 12.26 -6.02
N GLY A 150 16.24 12.99 -5.79
CA GLY A 150 17.41 13.01 -6.66
C GLY A 150 17.42 14.15 -7.70
N GLU A 151 16.51 15.12 -7.58
CA GLU A 151 16.46 16.27 -8.46
C GLU A 151 17.60 17.28 -8.13
N SER A 152 18.16 17.93 -9.16
CA SER A 152 19.15 18.96 -8.95
C SER A 152 18.50 20.29 -8.53
N ASP A 153 19.23 21.14 -7.80
CA ASP A 153 18.71 22.45 -7.37
C ASP A 153 18.17 23.29 -8.54
N LYS A 154 18.78 23.20 -9.72
CA LYS A 154 18.33 23.89 -10.92
C LYS A 154 16.98 23.36 -11.42
N ASP A 155 16.83 22.04 -11.47
CA ASP A 155 15.59 21.40 -11.93
C ASP A 155 14.45 21.66 -10.94
N ILE A 156 14.77 21.72 -9.64
CA ILE A 156 13.84 22.09 -8.56
C ILE A 156 13.32 23.52 -8.75
N GLU A 157 14.20 24.49 -9.01
CA GLU A 157 13.82 25.88 -9.25
C GLU A 157 12.92 25.99 -10.48
N GLU A 158 13.30 25.37 -11.58
CA GLU A 158 12.51 25.37 -12.82
C GLU A 158 11.14 24.69 -12.62
N PHE A 159 11.07 23.58 -11.90
CA PHE A 159 9.83 22.87 -11.56
C PHE A 159 8.88 23.73 -10.71
N VAL A 160 9.44 24.43 -9.71
CA VAL A 160 8.66 25.33 -8.83
C VAL A 160 8.13 26.54 -9.62
N GLU A 161 8.96 27.16 -10.49
CA GLU A 161 8.55 28.28 -11.35
C GLU A 161 7.44 27.88 -12.34
N GLN A 162 7.43 26.64 -12.81
CA GLN A 162 6.38 26.09 -13.69
C GLN A 162 5.08 25.74 -12.97
N GLY A 163 4.99 25.97 -11.64
CA GLY A 163 3.80 25.70 -10.84
C GLY A 163 3.66 24.25 -10.37
N GLY A 164 4.73 23.45 -10.46
CA GLY A 164 4.73 22.06 -9.98
C GLY A 164 4.68 21.92 -8.44
N ALA A 165 5.01 23.00 -7.72
CA ALA A 165 5.11 23.01 -6.27
C ALA A 165 3.80 22.64 -5.55
N ASP A 166 2.63 23.03 -6.10
CA ASP A 166 1.34 22.83 -5.44
C ASP A 166 1.03 21.34 -5.28
N ARG A 167 1.26 20.56 -6.32
CA ARG A 167 1.04 19.10 -6.26
C ARG A 167 1.95 18.41 -5.23
N VAL A 168 3.24 18.77 -5.21
CA VAL A 168 4.20 18.23 -4.22
C VAL A 168 3.81 18.66 -2.82
N ARG A 169 3.33 19.91 -2.66
CA ARG A 169 2.81 20.41 -1.37
C ARG A 169 1.66 19.58 -0.85
N ASP A 170 0.70 19.23 -1.72
CA ASP A 170 -0.45 18.39 -1.36
C ASP A 170 0.03 16.98 -0.98
N ASP A 171 0.92 16.37 -1.75
CA ASP A 171 1.48 15.04 -1.44
C ASP A 171 2.20 15.03 -0.07
N ILE A 172 3.06 16.03 0.21
CA ILE A 172 3.74 16.16 1.52
C ILE A 172 2.72 16.38 2.64
N ARG A 173 1.69 17.16 2.40
CA ARG A 173 0.63 17.44 3.37
C ARG A 173 -0.12 16.19 3.77
N LEU A 174 -0.52 15.38 2.79
CA LEU A 174 -1.19 14.09 3.03
C LEU A 174 -0.25 13.09 3.73
N LYS A 175 1.03 13.05 3.35
CA LYS A 175 2.05 12.23 4.02
C LYS A 175 2.18 12.62 5.51
N LYS A 176 2.29 13.91 5.82
CA LYS A 176 2.35 14.40 7.21
C LYS A 176 1.07 14.07 8.00
N ALA A 177 -0.10 14.14 7.36
CA ALA A 177 -1.36 13.74 7.99
C ALA A 177 -1.37 12.25 8.34
N LEU A 178 -0.91 11.40 7.41
CA LEU A 178 -0.79 9.97 7.63
C LEU A 178 0.23 9.63 8.72
N ASP A 179 1.39 10.29 8.74
CA ASP A 179 2.41 10.13 9.78
C ASP A 179 1.84 10.51 11.16
N ARG A 180 1.04 11.57 11.22
CA ARG A 180 0.39 11.99 12.45
C ARG A 180 -0.63 10.96 12.93
N ILE A 181 -1.44 10.41 12.05
CA ILE A 181 -2.37 9.33 12.36
C ILE A 181 -1.61 8.11 12.89
N ALA A 182 -0.58 7.67 12.17
CA ALA A 182 0.21 6.49 12.53
C ALA A 182 0.89 6.64 13.90
N ALA A 183 1.33 7.86 14.26
CA ALA A 183 1.94 8.14 15.57
C ALA A 183 0.95 8.09 16.75
N GLU A 184 -0.33 8.33 16.51
CA GLU A 184 -1.37 8.35 17.56
C GLU A 184 -2.11 7.01 17.70
N VAL A 185 -2.16 6.21 16.63
CA VAL A 185 -2.83 4.90 16.62
C VAL A 185 -1.93 3.84 17.22
N LYS A 186 -2.51 2.96 18.03
CA LYS A 186 -1.79 1.82 18.61
C LYS A 186 -2.24 0.53 17.93
N PRO A 187 -1.29 -0.31 17.48
CA PRO A 187 -1.63 -1.62 16.97
C PRO A 187 -2.28 -2.46 18.09
N ILE A 188 -3.32 -3.17 17.76
CA ILE A 188 -3.97 -4.15 18.65
C ILE A 188 -3.62 -5.56 18.19
N ALA A 189 -3.49 -6.49 19.14
CA ALA A 189 -3.24 -7.87 18.82
C ALA A 189 -4.39 -8.45 17.96
N PRO A 190 -4.10 -9.34 16.98
CA PRO A 190 -5.13 -9.93 16.11
C PRO A 190 -6.28 -10.56 16.87
N GLU A 191 -6.01 -11.26 17.98
CA GLU A 191 -7.01 -11.89 18.84
C GLU A 191 -7.98 -10.87 19.45
N LEU A 192 -7.49 -9.67 19.80
CA LEU A 192 -8.33 -8.59 20.30
C LEU A 192 -9.16 -7.95 19.20
N HIS A 193 -8.65 -7.91 17.97
CA HIS A 193 -9.39 -7.44 16.81
C HIS A 193 -10.56 -8.36 16.50
N GLU A 194 -10.32 -9.67 16.41
CA GLU A 194 -11.35 -10.70 16.21
C GLU A 194 -12.40 -10.68 17.34
N ALA A 195 -11.97 -10.53 18.60
CA ALA A 195 -12.86 -10.41 19.73
C ALA A 195 -13.76 -9.16 19.64
N ARG A 196 -13.22 -8.02 19.19
CA ARG A 196 -14.01 -6.79 18.97
C ARG A 196 -14.99 -6.93 17.81
N GLU A 197 -14.61 -7.59 16.73
CA GLU A 197 -15.52 -7.87 15.62
C GLU A 197 -16.64 -8.82 15.99
N SER A 198 -16.39 -9.76 16.92
CA SER A 198 -17.42 -10.70 17.42
C SER A 198 -18.39 -10.05 18.42
N ILE A 199 -18.07 -8.91 19.02
CA ILE A 199 -18.97 -8.21 19.93
C ILE A 199 -20.15 -7.66 19.14
N TRP A 200 -21.36 -8.08 19.52
CA TRP A 200 -22.57 -7.52 18.97
C TRP A 200 -22.73 -6.05 19.40
N THR A 201 -22.94 -5.17 18.43
CA THR A 201 -23.36 -3.79 18.68
C THR A 201 -24.73 -3.56 18.04
N PRO A 202 -25.56 -2.61 18.53
CA PRO A 202 -26.88 -2.33 17.95
C PRO A 202 -26.88 -2.01 16.47
N GLU A 203 -25.73 -1.63 15.92
CA GLU A 203 -25.52 -1.29 14.50
C GLU A 203 -25.12 -2.50 13.64
N LYS A 204 -24.76 -3.63 14.27
CA LYS A 204 -24.46 -4.88 13.56
C LYS A 204 -25.73 -5.70 13.43
N GLU A 205 -26.23 -5.92 12.22
CA GLU A 205 -27.26 -6.91 11.99
C GLU A 205 -26.77 -8.29 12.46
N PRO A 206 -27.59 -9.07 13.18
CA PRO A 206 -27.23 -10.43 13.56
C PRO A 206 -26.98 -11.24 12.30
N ALA A 207 -25.85 -11.98 12.25
CA ALA A 207 -25.57 -12.92 11.17
C ALA A 207 -26.79 -13.83 10.94
N ALA A 208 -27.15 -14.05 9.67
CA ALA A 208 -28.37 -14.78 9.28
C ALA A 208 -28.48 -16.20 9.90
N ASP A 209 -27.37 -16.74 10.41
CA ASP A 209 -27.28 -18.06 11.08
C ASP A 209 -27.07 -17.99 12.60
N ALA A 210 -27.28 -16.84 13.24
CA ALA A 210 -27.16 -16.76 14.69
C ALA A 210 -28.30 -17.60 15.33
N PRO A 211 -28.00 -18.52 16.27
CA PRO A 211 -29.04 -19.28 16.95
C PRO A 211 -29.99 -18.31 17.66
N LYS A 212 -31.30 -18.45 17.39
CA LYS A 212 -32.33 -17.64 18.03
C LYS A 212 -32.18 -17.75 19.55
N LEU A 213 -31.90 -16.66 20.21
CA LEU A 213 -31.89 -16.59 21.67
C LEU A 213 -33.28 -17.04 22.17
N TRP A 214 -33.29 -18.10 22.99
CA TRP A 214 -34.51 -18.55 23.65
C TRP A 214 -34.99 -17.46 24.63
N THR A 215 -36.18 -16.92 24.42
CA THR A 215 -36.83 -16.02 25.38
C THR A 215 -37.93 -16.77 26.08
N PRO A 216 -37.96 -16.80 27.46
CA PRO A 216 -39.03 -17.43 28.20
C PRO A 216 -40.37 -16.77 27.84
N GLY A 217 -41.28 -17.52 27.20
CA GLY A 217 -42.63 -17.06 26.84
C GLY A 217 -42.95 -17.02 25.35
N SER A 218 -42.02 -17.28 24.40
CA SER A 218 -42.35 -17.53 23.01
C SER A 218 -43.00 -18.90 22.86
N LYS A 219 -44.33 -18.91 22.68
CA LYS A 219 -45.07 -20.11 22.26
C LYS A 219 -44.79 -20.38 20.80
N GLU A 220 -44.57 -21.67 20.46
CA GLU A 220 -44.53 -22.18 19.08
C GLU A 220 -45.69 -21.71 18.23
#